data_85353118ebadeb512fb4c84f028a5a16
#
_entry.id   85353118ebadeb512fb4c84f028a5a16
#
_cell.length_a   1.000
_cell.length_b   1.000
_cell.length_c   1.000
_cell.angle_alpha   90.00
_cell.angle_beta   90.00
_cell.angle_gamma   90.00
#
_symmetry.space_group_name_H-M   'P 1'
#
loop_
_entity.id
_entity.type
_entity.pdbx_description
1 polymer ?
#
loop_
_entity_poly.entity_id
_entity_poly.type
_entity_poly.pdbx_seq_one_letter_code
_entity_poly.pdbx_strand_id
1 'polypeptide(L)'
;FDGSTDAMNAAFGLDYWSNRIDRWQDFPPVENTINASLACAFSRYQRQQVTEYLAWQAAIVREYAQPHQFVTHNFDFEWRGYSYGVQPRVDHFAAAQALDIAGVDIYHPSQAHLTGREIAFGGAITRSLKPGQNYFVLETQAQGFAQWTPFPGQLRLQAFSHIASGAAMVSYWHWHSIHNAFETYWKGLLSHDFSRNPTWQEATTIGADFARLSPQLAELKAENDVALLISNEAMDALNHFLPGDARGNIYNDIFRRFHDALYDHNISLDIIHDVNEETSRYRVLIVPGLYAADEGLLTRINDYIARGGRALIGFKSGFSDENVKVRSSAQPGVLRQSC
;
A
#
# COMPACT_ATOMS: atom_id res chain seq x y z
N PHE A 1 -26.68 5.87 -4.10
CA PHE A 1 -28.14 5.60 -3.89
C PHE A 1 -29.03 6.78 -4.33
N ASP A 2 -28.48 7.77 -5.01
CA ASP A 2 -29.19 8.94 -5.56
C ASP A 2 -30.13 9.65 -4.56
N GLY A 3 -29.72 9.69 -3.29
CA GLY A 3 -30.49 10.28 -2.20
C GLY A 3 -31.58 9.37 -1.60
N SER A 4 -31.74 8.12 -2.10
CA SER A 4 -32.76 7.19 -1.61
C SER A 4 -32.25 6.40 -0.39
N THR A 5 -32.84 6.64 0.77
CA THR A 5 -32.63 5.80 1.96
C THR A 5 -33.21 4.40 1.77
N ASP A 6 -34.31 4.25 1.02
CA ASP A 6 -34.89 2.93 0.73
C ASP A 6 -33.92 2.05 -0.10
N ALA A 7 -33.31 2.61 -1.12
CA ALA A 7 -32.31 1.89 -1.92
C ALA A 7 -31.10 1.49 -1.07
N MET A 8 -30.62 2.37 -0.19
CA MET A 8 -29.54 2.07 0.75
C MET A 8 -29.94 0.96 1.75
N ASN A 9 -31.11 1.07 2.36
CA ASN A 9 -31.62 0.07 3.31
C ASN A 9 -31.71 -1.32 2.66
N ALA A 10 -32.22 -1.37 1.43
CA ALA A 10 -32.32 -2.62 0.68
C ALA A 10 -30.92 -3.18 0.31
N ALA A 11 -30.00 -2.34 -0.15
CA ALA A 11 -28.65 -2.76 -0.52
C ALA A 11 -27.86 -3.30 0.68
N PHE A 12 -27.99 -2.68 1.85
CA PHE A 12 -27.26 -3.04 3.06
C PHE A 12 -28.03 -4.00 3.98
N GLY A 13 -29.29 -4.34 3.66
CA GLY A 13 -30.12 -5.22 4.48
C GLY A 13 -30.45 -4.62 5.86
N LEU A 14 -30.62 -3.30 5.95
CA LEU A 14 -30.80 -2.59 7.22
C LEU A 14 -32.19 -2.83 7.85
N ASP A 15 -33.15 -3.35 7.11
CA ASP A 15 -34.45 -3.78 7.68
C ASP A 15 -34.28 -4.95 8.68
N TYR A 16 -33.20 -5.69 8.57
CA TYR A 16 -32.90 -6.78 9.48
C TYR A 16 -32.54 -6.22 10.88
N TRP A 17 -33.21 -6.71 11.90
CA TRP A 17 -33.13 -6.26 13.29
C TRP A 17 -33.45 -4.76 13.48
N SER A 18 -34.33 -4.22 12.61
CA SER A 18 -34.82 -2.83 12.75
C SER A 18 -33.73 -1.77 12.73
N ASN A 19 -32.68 -1.97 11.95
CA ASN A 19 -31.61 -0.99 11.74
C ASN A 19 -31.90 -0.02 10.57
N ARG A 20 -33.13 -0.06 10.04
CA ARG A 20 -33.56 0.81 8.94
C ARG A 20 -33.36 2.28 9.26
N ILE A 21 -32.90 3.04 8.28
CA ILE A 21 -32.71 4.48 8.33
C ILE A 21 -33.75 5.13 7.40
N ASP A 22 -34.74 5.80 7.97
CA ASP A 22 -35.85 6.39 7.19
C ASP A 22 -35.49 7.75 6.60
N ARG A 23 -34.62 8.51 7.26
CA ARG A 23 -34.18 9.85 6.81
C ARG A 23 -32.67 10.02 6.99
N TRP A 24 -32.03 10.73 6.08
CA TRP A 24 -30.59 11.01 6.15
C TRP A 24 -30.20 11.75 7.45
N GLN A 25 -31.08 12.56 8.03
CA GLN A 25 -30.84 13.24 9.29
C GLN A 25 -30.76 12.31 10.50
N ASP A 26 -31.31 11.12 10.39
CA ASP A 26 -31.30 10.09 11.44
C ASP A 26 -30.16 9.10 11.27
N PHE A 27 -29.19 9.40 10.40
CA PHE A 27 -28.07 8.51 10.13
C PHE A 27 -27.21 8.32 11.39
N PRO A 28 -27.06 7.09 11.89
CA PRO A 28 -26.35 6.84 13.14
C PRO A 28 -24.83 6.91 12.95
N PRO A 29 -24.06 7.06 14.04
CA PRO A 29 -22.62 6.79 14.00
C PRO A 29 -22.35 5.38 13.47
N VAL A 30 -21.42 5.25 12.52
CA VAL A 30 -21.10 3.97 11.87
C VAL A 30 -20.07 3.17 12.67
N GLU A 31 -19.36 3.83 13.58
CA GLU A 31 -18.35 3.20 14.42
C GLU A 31 -18.93 2.01 15.18
N ASN A 32 -18.25 0.87 15.10
CA ASN A 32 -18.64 -0.39 15.72
C ASN A 32 -19.98 -0.99 15.23
N THR A 33 -20.49 -0.58 14.06
CA THR A 33 -21.63 -1.24 13.48
C THR A 33 -21.36 -2.73 13.23
N ILE A 34 -22.37 -3.58 13.51
CA ILE A 34 -22.33 -5.01 13.18
C ILE A 34 -22.67 -5.28 11.71
N ASN A 35 -23.18 -4.30 10.99
CA ASN A 35 -23.54 -4.44 9.57
C ASN A 35 -22.29 -4.26 8.70
N ALA A 36 -21.80 -5.33 8.12
CA ALA A 36 -20.61 -5.35 7.29
C ALA A 36 -20.72 -4.43 6.06
N SER A 37 -21.87 -4.42 5.39
CA SER A 37 -22.11 -3.58 4.21
C SER A 37 -21.97 -2.09 4.54
N LEU A 38 -22.62 -1.66 5.63
CA LEU A 38 -22.54 -0.27 6.09
C LEU A 38 -21.12 0.10 6.52
N ALA A 39 -20.44 -0.77 7.27
CA ALA A 39 -19.06 -0.54 7.71
C ALA A 39 -18.10 -0.42 6.52
N CYS A 40 -18.17 -1.32 5.55
CA CYS A 40 -17.32 -1.29 4.36
C CYS A 40 -17.63 -0.07 3.47
N ALA A 41 -18.89 0.32 3.31
CA ALA A 41 -19.29 1.53 2.60
C ALA A 41 -18.73 2.79 3.29
N PHE A 42 -18.75 2.84 4.61
CA PHE A 42 -18.18 3.95 5.37
C PHE A 42 -16.65 4.00 5.27
N SER A 43 -15.96 2.86 5.32
CA SER A 43 -14.50 2.79 5.09
C SER A 43 -14.13 3.31 3.70
N ARG A 44 -14.90 2.95 2.67
CA ARG A 44 -14.74 3.47 1.31
C ARG A 44 -14.91 4.98 1.24
N TYR A 45 -15.97 5.51 1.88
CA TYR A 45 -16.18 6.95 2.00
C TYR A 45 -15.00 7.65 2.67
N GLN A 46 -14.48 7.12 3.77
CA GLN A 46 -13.32 7.70 4.47
C GLN A 46 -12.07 7.72 3.56
N ARG A 47 -11.79 6.65 2.82
CA ARG A 47 -10.68 6.62 1.85
C ARG A 47 -10.84 7.67 0.75
N GLN A 48 -12.07 7.83 0.25
CA GLN A 48 -12.38 8.86 -0.74
C GLN A 48 -12.12 10.27 -0.19
N GLN A 49 -12.50 10.55 1.05
CA GLN A 49 -12.23 11.85 1.68
C GLN A 49 -10.74 12.15 1.80
N VAL A 50 -9.91 11.15 2.13
CA VAL A 50 -8.45 11.29 2.16
C VAL A 50 -7.91 11.58 0.76
N THR A 51 -8.37 10.87 -0.25
CA THR A 51 -7.98 11.08 -1.65
C THR A 51 -8.34 12.48 -2.14
N GLU A 52 -9.57 12.92 -1.90
CA GLU A 52 -10.05 14.26 -2.28
C GLU A 52 -9.27 15.36 -1.55
N TYR A 53 -8.98 15.17 -0.27
CA TYR A 53 -8.21 16.13 0.52
C TYR A 53 -6.79 16.28 0.00
N LEU A 54 -6.09 15.18 -0.30
CA LEU A 54 -4.75 15.23 -0.88
C LEU A 54 -4.77 15.89 -2.27
N ALA A 55 -5.75 15.57 -3.10
CA ALA A 55 -5.90 16.18 -4.42
C ALA A 55 -6.13 17.70 -4.32
N TRP A 56 -6.96 18.12 -3.38
CA TRP A 56 -7.20 19.54 -3.09
C TRP A 56 -5.92 20.25 -2.64
N GLN A 57 -5.14 19.68 -1.72
CA GLN A 57 -3.86 20.24 -1.30
C GLN A 57 -2.88 20.34 -2.46
N ALA A 58 -2.75 19.27 -3.26
CA ALA A 58 -1.86 19.25 -4.42
C ALA A 58 -2.25 20.31 -5.47
N ALA A 59 -3.56 20.53 -5.68
CA ALA A 59 -4.05 21.56 -6.58
C ALA A 59 -3.63 22.96 -6.11
N ILE A 60 -3.78 23.28 -4.81
CA ILE A 60 -3.34 24.55 -4.25
C ILE A 60 -1.81 24.75 -4.43
N VAL A 61 -1.02 23.71 -4.14
CA VAL A 61 0.44 23.80 -4.31
C VAL A 61 0.80 24.11 -5.76
N ARG A 62 0.11 23.50 -6.73
CA ARG A 62 0.36 23.72 -8.16
C ARG A 62 0.06 25.15 -8.64
N GLU A 63 -0.85 25.87 -7.97
CA GLU A 63 -1.10 27.29 -8.28
C GLU A 63 0.14 28.17 -8.06
N TYR A 64 1.04 27.76 -7.17
CA TYR A 64 2.25 28.51 -6.80
C TYR A 64 3.55 27.85 -7.24
N ALA A 65 3.50 26.60 -7.66
CA ALA A 65 4.67 25.84 -8.07
C ALA A 65 5.22 26.34 -9.41
N GLN A 66 6.55 26.35 -9.53
CA GLN A 66 7.22 26.61 -10.80
C GLN A 66 7.20 25.36 -11.69
N PRO A 67 7.29 25.49 -13.03
CA PRO A 67 7.17 24.34 -13.95
C PRO A 67 8.16 23.19 -13.73
N HIS A 68 9.28 23.43 -13.08
CA HIS A 68 10.30 22.42 -12.77
C HIS A 68 10.15 21.77 -11.38
N GLN A 69 9.18 22.22 -10.59
CA GLN A 69 8.90 21.67 -9.29
C GLN A 69 7.87 20.54 -9.40
N PHE A 70 8.08 19.49 -8.64
CA PHE A 70 7.17 18.34 -8.57
C PHE A 70 6.45 18.31 -7.21
N VAL A 71 5.29 17.70 -7.20
CA VAL A 71 4.49 17.44 -6.00
C VAL A 71 4.61 15.96 -5.66
N THR A 72 5.00 15.67 -4.44
CA THR A 72 5.07 14.32 -3.90
C THR A 72 4.47 14.29 -2.49
N HIS A 73 4.28 13.09 -1.94
CA HIS A 73 3.81 12.87 -0.59
C HIS A 73 4.45 11.60 -0.01
N ASN A 74 4.79 11.64 1.26
CA ASN A 74 5.37 10.51 1.98
C ASN A 74 4.25 9.56 2.43
N PHE A 75 3.94 8.56 1.62
CA PHE A 75 3.02 7.49 1.99
C PHE A 75 3.65 6.56 3.02
N ASP A 76 2.83 6.08 3.94
CA ASP A 76 3.20 5.05 4.90
C ASP A 76 2.34 3.81 4.67
N PHE A 77 2.99 2.64 4.66
CA PHE A 77 2.35 1.35 4.54
C PHE A 77 2.47 0.53 5.82
N GLU A 78 2.99 1.10 6.91
CA GLU A 78 3.08 0.41 8.18
C GLU A 78 1.67 0.06 8.68
N TRP A 79 1.47 -1.20 9.05
CA TRP A 79 0.20 -1.69 9.54
C TRP A 79 0.32 -2.41 10.88
N ARG A 80 1.53 -2.86 11.22
CA ARG A 80 1.83 -3.54 12.49
C ARG A 80 3.32 -3.45 12.81
N GLY A 81 3.73 -2.40 13.53
CA GLY A 81 5.07 -2.24 14.09
C GLY A 81 6.22 -2.54 13.11
N TYR A 82 6.52 -1.64 12.20
CA TYR A 82 7.50 -1.78 11.11
C TYR A 82 7.25 -2.95 10.14
N SER A 83 6.05 -3.49 10.12
CA SER A 83 5.62 -4.44 9.10
C SER A 83 4.65 -3.76 8.15
N TYR A 84 4.92 -3.85 6.86
CA TYR A 84 4.19 -3.12 5.82
C TYR A 84 3.08 -3.96 5.22
N GLY A 85 1.99 -3.31 4.86
CA GLY A 85 0.80 -3.92 4.29
C GLY A 85 -0.14 -2.87 3.71
N VAL A 86 -1.36 -3.28 3.42
CA VAL A 86 -2.42 -2.39 2.94
C VAL A 86 -3.00 -1.61 4.10
N GLN A 87 -3.06 -0.30 3.97
CA GLN A 87 -3.69 0.56 4.96
C GLN A 87 -5.21 0.58 4.79
N PRO A 88 -5.99 0.45 5.88
CA PRO A 88 -7.44 0.33 5.77
C PRO A 88 -8.14 1.65 5.41
N ARG A 89 -7.52 2.79 5.69
CA ARG A 89 -8.16 4.11 5.57
C ARG A 89 -7.61 4.97 4.44
N VAL A 90 -6.72 4.42 3.61
CA VAL A 90 -6.14 5.10 2.46
C VAL A 90 -6.22 4.21 1.23
N ASP A 91 -6.73 4.77 0.15
CA ASP A 91 -6.53 4.21 -1.19
C ASP A 91 -5.30 4.87 -1.79
N HIS A 92 -4.14 4.23 -1.65
CA HIS A 92 -2.87 4.79 -2.12
C HIS A 92 -2.82 4.95 -3.64
N PHE A 93 -3.48 4.06 -4.39
CA PHE A 93 -3.51 4.15 -5.85
C PHE A 93 -4.32 5.36 -6.32
N ALA A 94 -5.48 5.59 -5.72
CA ALA A 94 -6.30 6.77 -6.01
C ALA A 94 -5.61 8.06 -5.53
N ALA A 95 -5.07 8.07 -4.31
CA ALA A 95 -4.39 9.22 -3.74
C ALA A 95 -3.15 9.64 -4.53
N ALA A 96 -2.35 8.68 -5.03
CA ALA A 96 -1.16 8.94 -5.81
C ALA A 96 -1.44 9.63 -7.15
N GLN A 97 -2.67 9.59 -7.67
CA GLN A 97 -3.01 10.26 -8.93
C GLN A 97 -2.85 11.78 -8.84
N ALA A 98 -2.98 12.35 -7.64
CA ALA A 98 -2.76 13.77 -7.41
C ALA A 98 -1.29 14.20 -7.42
N LEU A 99 -0.35 13.27 -7.39
CA LEU A 99 1.08 13.50 -7.26
C LEU A 99 1.81 13.36 -8.60
N ASP A 100 2.96 14.00 -8.71
CA ASP A 100 3.85 13.84 -9.87
C ASP A 100 4.76 12.61 -9.69
N ILE A 101 5.25 12.37 -8.48
CA ILE A 101 6.12 11.26 -8.13
C ILE A 101 5.57 10.60 -6.85
N ALA A 102 5.51 9.27 -6.85
CA ALA A 102 5.16 8.54 -5.64
C ALA A 102 6.31 8.57 -4.63
N GLY A 103 6.01 8.89 -3.38
CA GLY A 103 6.95 8.91 -2.27
C GLY A 103 6.52 7.97 -1.16
N VAL A 104 7.46 7.47 -0.38
CA VAL A 104 7.20 6.51 0.70
C VAL A 104 8.18 6.71 1.84
N ASP A 105 7.69 6.44 3.06
CA ASP A 105 8.50 6.28 4.24
C ASP A 105 8.66 4.79 4.53
N ILE A 106 9.90 4.30 4.56
CA ILE A 106 10.20 2.91 4.87
C ILE A 106 11.20 2.87 6.01
N TYR A 107 10.71 2.50 7.18
CA TYR A 107 11.50 2.28 8.37
C TYR A 107 11.67 0.80 8.66
N HIS A 108 12.70 0.47 9.40
CA HIS A 108 13.05 -0.91 9.72
C HIS A 108 12.98 -1.15 11.23
N PRO A 109 12.68 -2.37 11.66
CA PRO A 109 12.86 -2.74 13.07
C PRO A 109 14.33 -2.66 13.46
N SER A 110 14.67 -3.03 14.68
CA SER A 110 16.06 -3.05 15.16
C SER A 110 16.99 -3.86 14.27
N GLN A 111 18.31 -3.66 14.39
CA GLN A 111 19.32 -4.39 13.61
C GLN A 111 19.11 -5.91 13.60
N ALA A 112 18.67 -6.49 14.72
CA ALA A 112 18.46 -7.92 14.85
C ALA A 112 17.32 -8.48 13.99
N HIS A 113 16.40 -7.61 13.56
CA HIS A 113 15.20 -7.99 12.82
C HIS A 113 15.16 -7.36 11.41
N LEU A 114 16.26 -6.76 10.97
CA LEU A 114 16.35 -6.15 9.66
C LEU A 114 16.26 -7.22 8.57
N THR A 115 15.22 -7.14 7.75
CA THR A 115 15.05 -7.99 6.57
C THR A 115 14.82 -7.14 5.33
N GLY A 116 15.26 -7.61 4.18
CA GLY A 116 14.98 -6.94 2.90
C GLY A 116 13.52 -7.04 2.46
N ARG A 117 12.70 -7.88 3.11
CA ARG A 117 11.29 -8.09 2.73
C ARG A 117 10.45 -6.83 2.81
N GLU A 118 10.68 -6.01 3.85
CA GLU A 118 9.92 -4.76 4.03
C GLU A 118 10.30 -3.72 2.97
N ILE A 119 11.58 -3.62 2.63
CA ILE A 119 12.05 -2.78 1.52
C ILE A 119 11.46 -3.25 0.19
N ALA A 120 11.49 -4.55 -0.05
CA ALA A 120 10.95 -5.13 -1.29
C ALA A 120 9.44 -4.91 -1.40
N PHE A 121 8.68 -5.11 -0.32
CA PHE A 121 7.24 -4.86 -0.29
C PHE A 121 6.90 -3.39 -0.48
N GLY A 122 7.50 -2.51 0.33
CA GLY A 122 7.29 -1.06 0.24
C GLY A 122 7.68 -0.52 -1.13
N GLY A 123 8.79 -1.03 -1.70
CA GLY A 123 9.23 -0.69 -3.05
C GLY A 123 8.26 -1.18 -4.12
N ALA A 124 7.78 -2.43 -4.04
CA ALA A 124 6.85 -2.98 -5.01
C ALA A 124 5.52 -2.21 -5.06
N ILE A 125 4.93 -1.91 -3.88
CA ILE A 125 3.67 -1.16 -3.84
C ILE A 125 3.87 0.28 -4.30
N THR A 126 4.92 0.98 -3.83
CA THR A 126 5.14 2.39 -4.18
C THR A 126 5.42 2.57 -5.67
N ARG A 127 6.25 1.71 -6.26
CA ARG A 127 6.53 1.71 -7.71
C ARG A 127 5.27 1.51 -8.53
N SER A 128 4.34 0.69 -8.03
CA SER A 128 3.09 0.39 -8.73
C SER A 128 2.05 1.51 -8.64
N LEU A 129 2.20 2.48 -7.74
CA LEU A 129 1.30 3.65 -7.65
C LEU A 129 1.39 4.54 -8.89
N LYS A 130 2.57 4.61 -9.53
CA LYS A 130 2.83 5.38 -10.74
C LYS A 130 3.56 4.48 -11.75
N PRO A 131 2.84 3.64 -12.52
CA PRO A 131 3.45 2.71 -13.45
C PRO A 131 4.41 3.39 -14.43
N GLY A 132 5.56 2.78 -14.65
CA GLY A 132 6.59 3.31 -15.54
C GLY A 132 7.48 4.41 -14.94
N GLN A 133 7.27 4.81 -13.69
CA GLN A 133 8.12 5.76 -12.97
C GLN A 133 8.82 5.09 -11.79
N ASN A 134 10.02 5.55 -11.47
CA ASN A 134 10.68 5.24 -10.22
C ASN A 134 10.12 6.12 -9.10
N TYR A 135 10.16 5.62 -7.86
CA TYR A 135 9.62 6.30 -6.70
C TYR A 135 10.73 6.92 -5.83
N PHE A 136 10.34 7.74 -4.85
CA PHE A 136 11.25 8.30 -3.86
C PHE A 136 11.03 7.66 -2.49
N VAL A 137 12.12 7.28 -1.82
CA VAL A 137 12.12 7.05 -0.37
C VAL A 137 12.35 8.41 0.28
N LEU A 138 11.27 9.01 0.80
CA LEU A 138 11.30 10.35 1.39
C LEU A 138 11.79 10.31 2.83
N GLU A 139 11.54 9.20 3.51
CA GLU A 139 12.08 8.96 4.85
C GLU A 139 12.53 7.50 5.01
N THR A 140 13.72 7.35 5.57
CA THR A 140 14.19 6.10 6.19
C THR A 140 15.15 6.45 7.31
N GLN A 141 15.30 5.57 8.31
CA GLN A 141 16.15 5.90 9.44
C GLN A 141 17.63 6.03 9.07
N ALA A 142 18.27 7.08 9.59
CA ALA A 142 19.74 7.17 9.64
C ALA A 142 20.29 6.27 10.76
N GLN A 143 19.73 6.41 11.96
CA GLN A 143 20.06 5.61 13.14
C GLN A 143 18.81 5.10 13.86
N GLY A 144 17.83 5.94 14.15
CA GLY A 144 16.62 5.62 14.89
C GLY A 144 16.68 6.07 16.35
N PHE A 145 15.77 5.51 17.17
CA PHE A 145 15.69 5.84 18.59
C PHE A 145 16.91 5.34 19.40
N ALA A 146 16.96 5.67 20.68
CA ALA A 146 18.11 5.47 21.54
C ALA A 146 18.69 4.04 21.53
N GLN A 147 17.83 3.03 21.42
CA GLN A 147 18.21 1.61 21.45
C GLN A 147 18.78 1.08 20.12
N TRP A 148 18.81 1.87 19.07
CA TRP A 148 19.22 1.39 17.76
C TRP A 148 20.35 2.23 17.15
N THR A 149 21.36 1.54 16.64
CA THR A 149 22.46 2.13 15.85
C THR A 149 22.84 1.12 14.78
N PRO A 150 22.98 1.52 13.50
CA PRO A 150 23.31 0.58 12.43
C PRO A 150 24.70 -0.04 12.62
N PHE A 151 24.83 -1.29 12.23
CA PHE A 151 26.16 -1.91 12.08
C PHE A 151 26.90 -1.30 10.88
N PRO A 152 28.24 -1.30 10.89
CA PRO A 152 29.00 -0.86 9.73
C PRO A 152 28.59 -1.59 8.45
N GLY A 153 28.29 -0.84 7.41
CA GLY A 153 27.78 -1.36 6.13
C GLY A 153 26.27 -1.55 6.04
N GLN A 154 25.56 -1.49 7.15
CA GLN A 154 24.10 -1.71 7.19
C GLN A 154 23.34 -0.61 6.47
N LEU A 155 23.70 0.66 6.71
CA LEU A 155 23.06 1.80 6.07
C LEU A 155 23.24 1.74 4.54
N ARG A 156 24.45 1.36 4.10
CA ARG A 156 24.76 1.17 2.69
C ARG A 156 23.96 0.03 2.07
N LEU A 157 23.83 -1.10 2.76
CA LEU A 157 23.00 -2.22 2.30
C LEU A 157 21.55 -1.81 2.13
N GLN A 158 20.97 -1.08 3.08
CA GLN A 158 19.62 -0.55 3.00
C GLN A 158 19.44 0.38 1.80
N ALA A 159 20.33 1.36 1.64
CA ALA A 159 20.26 2.32 0.55
C ALA A 159 20.27 1.64 -0.83
N PHE A 160 21.18 0.67 -1.04
CA PHE A 160 21.22 -0.09 -2.29
C PHE A 160 20.03 -1.04 -2.45
N SER A 161 19.46 -1.56 -1.36
CA SER A 161 18.22 -2.35 -1.42
C SER A 161 17.03 -1.51 -1.89
N HIS A 162 16.93 -0.25 -1.46
CA HIS A 162 15.92 0.69 -1.96
C HIS A 162 16.10 0.95 -3.47
N ILE A 163 17.33 1.23 -3.91
CA ILE A 163 17.62 1.43 -5.35
C ILE A 163 17.30 0.17 -6.15
N ALA A 164 17.68 -1.00 -5.66
CA ALA A 164 17.36 -2.28 -6.30
C ALA A 164 15.86 -2.55 -6.38
N SER A 165 15.07 -1.99 -5.45
CA SER A 165 13.61 -2.06 -5.47
C SER A 165 12.96 -0.99 -6.37
N GLY A 166 13.75 -0.13 -7.03
CA GLY A 166 13.27 0.88 -7.97
C GLY A 166 13.18 2.30 -7.40
N ALA A 167 13.75 2.57 -6.23
CA ALA A 167 13.84 3.94 -5.74
C ALA A 167 14.86 4.76 -6.56
N ALA A 168 14.50 5.99 -6.90
CA ALA A 168 15.42 6.96 -7.55
C ALA A 168 16.04 7.93 -6.54
N MET A 169 15.56 7.96 -5.30
CA MET A 169 16.06 8.81 -4.23
C MET A 169 15.90 8.09 -2.89
N VAL A 170 16.87 8.31 -2.01
CA VAL A 170 16.81 7.86 -0.60
C VAL A 170 17.13 9.06 0.29
N SER A 171 16.19 9.43 1.15
CA SER A 171 16.32 10.54 2.11
C SER A 171 16.27 10.00 3.53
N TYR A 172 17.16 10.49 4.38
CA TYR A 172 17.28 10.01 5.75
C TYR A 172 16.54 10.88 6.74
N TRP A 173 15.79 10.26 7.62
CA TRP A 173 15.31 10.87 8.83
C TRP A 173 16.32 10.59 9.96
N HIS A 174 17.17 11.52 10.39
CA HIS A 174 17.14 12.94 10.19
C HIS A 174 18.56 13.50 9.92
N TRP A 175 18.71 14.77 9.51
CA TRP A 175 20.01 15.37 9.28
C TRP A 175 20.90 15.37 10.52
N HIS A 176 20.39 15.83 11.66
CA HIS A 176 21.05 15.75 12.96
C HIS A 176 20.13 15.11 13.99
N SER A 177 20.70 14.60 15.08
CA SER A 177 19.92 14.06 16.19
C SER A 177 19.03 15.13 16.81
N ILE A 178 17.77 14.82 17.08
CA ILE A 178 16.74 15.78 17.47
C ILE A 178 16.91 16.18 18.93
N HIS A 179 16.88 17.50 19.22
CA HIS A 179 17.20 18.05 20.54
C HIS A 179 15.99 18.21 21.45
N ASN A 180 14.79 18.35 20.89
CA ASN A 180 13.58 18.62 21.65
C ASN A 180 12.32 18.16 20.90
N ALA A 181 11.17 18.32 21.50
CA ALA A 181 9.86 17.87 21.01
C ALA A 181 9.63 16.36 21.14
N PHE A 182 8.71 15.80 20.36
CA PHE A 182 8.29 14.41 20.49
C PHE A 182 9.37 13.40 20.15
N GLU A 183 10.27 13.75 19.23
CA GLU A 183 11.32 12.87 18.73
C GLU A 183 12.71 13.22 19.27
N THR A 184 12.79 13.79 20.46
CA THR A 184 14.03 14.26 21.10
C THR A 184 15.17 13.23 21.08
N TYR A 185 14.87 11.94 21.12
CA TYR A 185 15.88 10.89 21.13
C TYR A 185 16.08 10.21 19.79
N TRP A 186 15.46 10.71 18.72
CA TRP A 186 15.72 10.20 17.37
C TRP A 186 17.09 10.64 16.91
N LYS A 187 17.95 9.68 16.58
CA LYS A 187 19.33 9.93 16.15
C LYS A 187 19.39 10.08 14.63
N GLY A 188 19.94 11.23 14.20
CA GLY A 188 20.17 11.56 12.80
C GLY A 188 21.52 11.12 12.26
N LEU A 189 21.89 11.65 11.09
CA LEU A 189 23.22 11.48 10.50
C LEU A 189 24.31 12.09 11.38
N LEU A 190 24.08 13.29 11.91
CA LEU A 190 24.96 13.93 12.88
C LEU A 190 24.51 13.64 14.31
N SER A 191 25.46 13.58 15.24
CA SER A 191 25.20 13.44 16.68
C SER A 191 24.52 14.69 17.25
N HIS A 192 24.07 14.65 18.53
CA HIS A 192 23.43 15.79 19.17
C HIS A 192 24.36 17.02 19.28
N ASP A 193 25.66 16.83 19.36
CA ASP A 193 26.67 17.90 19.34
C ASP A 193 27.08 18.32 17.91
N PHE A 194 26.32 17.88 16.91
CA PHE A 194 26.58 18.08 15.49
C PHE A 194 27.91 17.47 14.98
N SER A 195 28.54 16.64 15.79
CA SER A 195 29.76 15.94 15.36
C SER A 195 29.46 14.88 14.31
N ARG A 196 30.44 14.64 13.45
CA ARG A 196 30.43 13.55 12.49
C ARG A 196 30.72 12.24 13.21
N ASN A 197 29.90 11.26 12.92
CA ASN A 197 29.98 9.92 13.52
C ASN A 197 30.10 8.85 12.41
N PRO A 198 30.25 7.54 12.74
CA PRO A 198 30.34 6.49 11.72
C PRO A 198 29.16 6.45 10.74
N THR A 199 27.93 6.75 11.19
CA THR A 199 26.74 6.80 10.33
C THR A 199 26.85 7.92 9.28
N TRP A 200 27.32 9.10 9.69
CA TRP A 200 27.60 10.20 8.75
C TRP A 200 28.67 9.84 7.73
N GLN A 201 29.72 9.14 8.15
CA GLN A 201 30.80 8.70 7.26
C GLN A 201 30.25 7.68 6.23
N GLU A 202 29.41 6.75 6.68
CA GLU A 202 28.78 5.78 5.80
C GLU A 202 27.82 6.44 4.81
N ALA A 203 26.99 7.39 5.26
CA ALA A 203 26.11 8.17 4.39
C ALA A 203 26.87 8.97 3.34
N THR A 204 28.03 9.54 3.70
CA THR A 204 28.93 10.22 2.77
C THR A 204 29.47 9.27 1.69
N THR A 205 29.83 8.04 2.08
CA THR A 205 30.26 6.99 1.15
C THR A 205 29.13 6.58 0.21
N ILE A 206 27.90 6.45 0.73
CA ILE A 206 26.71 6.14 -0.07
C ILE A 206 26.46 7.24 -1.10
N GLY A 207 26.53 8.50 -0.69
CA GLY A 207 26.39 9.66 -1.60
C GLY A 207 27.43 9.66 -2.72
N ALA A 208 28.68 9.36 -2.40
CA ALA A 208 29.74 9.23 -3.40
C ALA A 208 29.51 8.05 -4.36
N ASP A 209 29.06 6.90 -3.84
CA ASP A 209 28.70 5.74 -4.66
C ASP A 209 27.52 6.06 -5.59
N PHE A 210 26.49 6.73 -5.10
CA PHE A 210 25.33 7.12 -5.91
C PHE A 210 25.75 8.13 -7.00
N ALA A 211 26.55 9.14 -6.67
CA ALA A 211 27.06 10.08 -7.68
C ALA A 211 27.83 9.35 -8.80
N ARG A 212 28.65 8.38 -8.46
CA ARG A 212 29.43 7.58 -9.40
C ARG A 212 28.57 6.64 -10.24
N LEU A 213 27.53 6.05 -9.67
CA LEU A 213 26.69 5.01 -10.29
C LEU A 213 25.43 5.56 -10.95
N SER A 214 25.02 6.80 -10.67
CA SER A 214 23.83 7.42 -11.25
C SER A 214 23.72 7.27 -12.78
N PRO A 215 24.78 7.43 -13.57
CA PRO A 215 24.67 7.27 -15.03
C PRO A 215 24.19 5.88 -15.46
N GLN A 216 24.42 4.85 -14.62
CA GLN A 216 24.01 3.47 -14.89
C GLN A 216 22.67 3.09 -14.23
N LEU A 217 22.31 3.75 -13.11
CA LEU A 217 21.19 3.34 -12.28
C LEU A 217 19.94 4.20 -12.43
N ALA A 218 20.09 5.47 -12.81
CA ALA A 218 19.00 6.44 -12.75
C ALA A 218 17.80 6.10 -13.63
N GLU A 219 18.01 5.42 -14.75
CA GLU A 219 16.95 5.07 -15.70
C GLU A 219 16.53 3.58 -15.65
N LEU A 220 17.14 2.82 -14.77
CA LEU A 220 16.76 1.41 -14.62
C LEU A 220 15.34 1.30 -14.08
N LYS A 221 14.57 0.40 -14.69
CA LYS A 221 13.19 0.08 -14.29
C LYS A 221 13.08 -1.41 -14.02
N ALA A 222 12.26 -1.75 -13.04
CA ALA A 222 11.94 -3.14 -12.78
C ALA A 222 11.04 -3.69 -13.89
N GLU A 223 11.38 -4.85 -14.41
CA GLU A 223 10.55 -5.66 -15.29
C GLU A 223 10.13 -6.91 -14.55
N ASN A 224 8.84 -7.08 -14.31
CA ASN A 224 8.29 -8.16 -13.52
C ASN A 224 7.30 -9.00 -14.33
N ASP A 225 7.41 -10.32 -14.22
CA ASP A 225 6.50 -11.29 -14.83
C ASP A 225 5.29 -11.62 -13.96
N VAL A 226 5.29 -11.19 -12.69
CA VAL A 226 4.28 -11.52 -11.70
C VAL A 226 3.60 -10.25 -11.19
N ALA A 227 2.27 -10.27 -11.15
CA ALA A 227 1.47 -9.25 -10.48
C ALA A 227 0.74 -9.84 -9.28
N LEU A 228 0.63 -9.06 -8.20
CA LEU A 228 -0.11 -9.38 -6.99
C LEU A 228 -1.26 -8.38 -6.84
N LEU A 229 -2.51 -8.85 -6.93
CA LEU A 229 -3.70 -7.98 -6.89
C LEU A 229 -4.07 -7.62 -5.45
N ILE A 230 -4.14 -6.33 -5.18
CA ILE A 230 -4.57 -5.74 -3.90
C ILE A 230 -6.01 -5.21 -4.01
N SER A 231 -6.78 -5.28 -2.92
CA SER A 231 -8.12 -4.68 -2.84
C SER A 231 -8.43 -4.24 -1.42
N ASN A 232 -8.72 -2.95 -1.27
CA ASN A 232 -9.21 -2.39 0.01
C ASN A 232 -10.60 -2.93 0.37
N GLU A 233 -11.46 -3.13 -0.63
CA GLU A 233 -12.80 -3.69 -0.43
C GLU A 233 -12.74 -5.13 0.07
N ALA A 234 -11.85 -5.93 -0.52
CA ALA A 234 -11.64 -7.30 -0.06
C ALA A 234 -11.06 -7.35 1.36
N MET A 235 -10.16 -6.42 1.69
CA MET A 235 -9.61 -6.28 3.05
C MET A 235 -10.71 -5.97 4.05
N ASP A 236 -11.53 -4.95 3.80
CA ASP A 236 -12.62 -4.57 4.69
C ASP A 236 -13.62 -5.72 4.89
N ALA A 237 -14.06 -6.33 3.78
CA ALA A 237 -15.04 -7.42 3.82
C ALA A 237 -14.50 -8.67 4.53
N LEU A 238 -13.25 -9.05 4.27
CA LEU A 238 -12.64 -10.22 4.90
C LEU A 238 -12.44 -10.02 6.41
N ASN A 239 -12.10 -8.80 6.82
CA ASN A 239 -11.97 -8.44 8.22
C ASN A 239 -13.31 -8.53 8.98
N HIS A 240 -14.43 -8.27 8.30
CA HIS A 240 -15.76 -8.48 8.88
C HIS A 240 -16.23 -9.94 8.85
N PHE A 241 -15.77 -10.73 7.89
CA PHE A 241 -16.15 -12.14 7.76
C PHE A 241 -15.56 -13.01 8.86
N LEU A 242 -14.31 -12.76 9.28
CA LEU A 242 -13.63 -13.56 10.29
C LEU A 242 -13.78 -12.93 11.69
N PRO A 243 -14.39 -13.65 12.64
CA PRO A 243 -14.58 -13.15 14.00
C PRO A 243 -13.30 -13.20 14.83
N GLY A 244 -13.28 -12.42 15.90
CA GLY A 244 -12.24 -12.46 16.92
C GLY A 244 -11.01 -11.60 16.63
N ASP A 245 -9.90 -11.94 17.25
CA ASP A 245 -8.64 -11.15 17.20
C ASP A 245 -7.98 -11.15 15.80
N ALA A 246 -8.39 -12.05 14.93
CA ALA A 246 -7.98 -12.07 13.53
C ALA A 246 -8.55 -10.90 12.70
N ARG A 247 -9.57 -10.21 13.21
CA ARG A 247 -10.11 -9.02 12.54
C ARG A 247 -9.03 -7.94 12.45
N GLY A 248 -8.92 -7.30 11.34
CA GLY A 248 -7.98 -6.21 11.10
C GLY A 248 -6.63 -6.61 10.52
N ASN A 249 -6.24 -7.89 10.61
CA ASN A 249 -4.92 -8.32 10.11
C ASN A 249 -4.95 -9.43 9.08
N ILE A 250 -6.07 -10.16 8.96
CA ILE A 250 -6.12 -11.39 8.17
C ILE A 250 -5.81 -11.17 6.69
N TYR A 251 -6.30 -10.08 6.11
CA TYR A 251 -6.04 -9.76 4.70
C TYR A 251 -4.54 -9.54 4.47
N ASN A 252 -3.91 -8.71 5.29
CA ASN A 252 -2.49 -8.44 5.19
C ASN A 252 -1.64 -9.68 5.47
N ASP A 253 -2.03 -10.52 6.42
CA ASP A 253 -1.34 -11.80 6.68
C ASP A 253 -1.38 -12.72 5.46
N ILE A 254 -2.52 -12.83 4.78
CA ILE A 254 -2.63 -13.61 3.54
C ILE A 254 -1.79 -12.98 2.44
N PHE A 255 -1.95 -11.68 2.23
CA PHE A 255 -1.28 -10.92 1.17
C PHE A 255 0.24 -10.99 1.30
N ARG A 256 0.76 -10.75 2.51
CA ARG A 256 2.20 -10.80 2.81
C ARG A 256 2.79 -12.21 2.65
N ARG A 257 2.03 -13.27 2.93
CA ARG A 257 2.53 -14.63 2.68
C ARG A 257 2.84 -14.90 1.21
N PHE A 258 2.02 -14.38 0.29
CA PHE A 258 2.31 -14.50 -1.15
C PHE A 258 3.51 -13.67 -1.54
N HIS A 259 3.58 -12.41 -1.09
CA HIS A 259 4.73 -11.55 -1.36
C HIS A 259 6.03 -12.16 -0.82
N ASP A 260 6.05 -12.54 0.45
CA ASP A 260 7.25 -13.00 1.13
C ASP A 260 7.74 -14.35 0.59
N ALA A 261 6.82 -15.25 0.19
CA ALA A 261 7.19 -16.49 -0.47
C ALA A 261 7.89 -16.25 -1.82
N LEU A 262 7.41 -15.29 -2.61
CA LEU A 262 8.06 -14.92 -3.87
C LEU A 262 9.42 -14.25 -3.62
N TYR A 263 9.49 -13.36 -2.64
CA TYR A 263 10.74 -12.72 -2.22
C TYR A 263 11.79 -13.74 -1.83
N ASP A 264 11.45 -14.76 -1.03
CA ASP A 264 12.36 -15.82 -0.59
C ASP A 264 12.89 -16.67 -1.75
N HIS A 265 12.19 -16.68 -2.87
CA HIS A 265 12.61 -17.33 -4.12
C HIS A 265 13.27 -16.38 -5.14
N ASN A 266 13.58 -15.15 -4.74
CA ASN A 266 14.13 -14.09 -5.61
C ASN A 266 13.24 -13.78 -6.81
N ILE A 267 11.92 -13.84 -6.64
CA ILE A 267 10.95 -13.46 -7.67
C ILE A 267 10.40 -12.09 -7.28
N SER A 268 10.74 -11.08 -8.07
CA SER A 268 10.18 -9.73 -7.93
C SER A 268 8.78 -9.66 -8.58
N LEU A 269 7.97 -8.72 -8.10
CA LEU A 269 6.59 -8.57 -8.53
C LEU A 269 6.16 -7.10 -8.54
N ASP A 270 5.07 -6.80 -9.26
CA ASP A 270 4.33 -5.56 -9.10
C ASP A 270 3.05 -5.80 -8.31
N ILE A 271 2.62 -4.80 -7.54
CA ILE A 271 1.36 -4.82 -6.79
C ILE A 271 0.36 -3.97 -7.56
N ILE A 272 -0.71 -4.56 -8.07
CA ILE A 272 -1.72 -3.88 -8.88
C ILE A 272 -3.06 -3.84 -8.15
N HIS A 273 -3.89 -2.84 -8.44
CA HIS A 273 -5.22 -2.67 -7.83
C HIS A 273 -6.37 -2.94 -8.81
N ASP A 274 -6.05 -3.10 -10.08
CA ASP A 274 -7.02 -3.41 -11.14
C ASP A 274 -6.41 -4.39 -12.15
N VAL A 275 -7.26 -5.01 -12.95
CA VAL A 275 -6.90 -5.89 -14.07
C VAL A 275 -7.41 -5.25 -15.36
N ASN A 276 -6.51 -4.82 -16.21
CA ASN A 276 -6.78 -4.12 -17.46
C ASN A 276 -5.91 -4.67 -18.61
N GLU A 277 -5.86 -3.99 -19.75
CA GLU A 277 -5.05 -4.43 -20.90
C GLU A 277 -3.56 -4.52 -20.59
N GLU A 278 -3.02 -3.61 -19.75
CA GLU A 278 -1.62 -3.61 -19.36
C GLU A 278 -1.26 -4.83 -18.49
N THR A 279 -2.24 -5.44 -17.81
CA THR A 279 -2.03 -6.65 -17.02
C THR A 279 -1.60 -7.84 -17.88
N SER A 280 -1.88 -7.82 -19.18
CA SER A 280 -1.46 -8.87 -20.13
C SER A 280 0.06 -9.04 -20.25
N ARG A 281 0.85 -8.05 -19.82
CA ARG A 281 2.31 -8.15 -19.74
C ARG A 281 2.81 -9.15 -18.68
N TYR A 282 2.03 -9.39 -17.64
CA TYR A 282 2.39 -10.35 -16.60
C TYR A 282 2.05 -11.77 -17.04
N ARG A 283 2.95 -12.69 -16.76
CA ARG A 283 2.75 -14.13 -17.02
C ARG A 283 1.89 -14.79 -15.95
N VAL A 284 1.93 -14.24 -14.72
CA VAL A 284 1.19 -14.76 -13.57
C VAL A 284 0.53 -13.62 -12.83
N LEU A 285 -0.77 -13.76 -12.60
CA LEU A 285 -1.57 -12.91 -11.73
C LEU A 285 -1.90 -13.68 -10.45
N ILE A 286 -1.54 -13.13 -9.29
CA ILE A 286 -1.89 -13.69 -7.99
C ILE A 286 -3.00 -12.84 -7.38
N VAL A 287 -4.09 -13.50 -6.99
CA VAL A 287 -5.28 -12.93 -6.38
C VAL A 287 -5.44 -13.55 -4.98
N PRO A 288 -4.82 -12.99 -3.93
CA PRO A 288 -4.64 -13.68 -2.64
C PRO A 288 -5.92 -13.99 -1.88
N GLY A 289 -6.89 -13.07 -1.89
CA GLY A 289 -8.12 -13.21 -1.12
C GLY A 289 -9.12 -12.11 -1.50
N LEU A 290 -9.55 -12.11 -2.75
CA LEU A 290 -10.49 -11.12 -3.30
C LEU A 290 -11.93 -11.44 -2.84
N TYR A 291 -12.16 -11.38 -1.53
CA TYR A 291 -13.43 -11.76 -0.91
C TYR A 291 -14.62 -10.97 -1.46
N ALA A 292 -14.48 -9.63 -1.54
CA ALA A 292 -15.46 -8.74 -2.12
C ALA A 292 -14.88 -8.08 -3.38
N ALA A 293 -15.65 -8.04 -4.45
CA ALA A 293 -15.30 -7.37 -5.71
C ALA A 293 -16.55 -7.09 -6.53
N ASP A 294 -16.50 -6.04 -7.35
CA ASP A 294 -17.48 -5.82 -8.41
C ASP A 294 -17.38 -6.89 -9.51
N GLU A 295 -18.46 -7.05 -10.29
CA GLU A 295 -18.48 -8.02 -11.38
C GLU A 295 -17.50 -7.65 -12.52
N GLY A 296 -17.25 -6.37 -12.71
CA GLY A 296 -16.33 -5.88 -13.73
C GLY A 296 -14.90 -6.37 -13.49
N LEU A 297 -14.40 -6.25 -12.27
CA LEU A 297 -13.07 -6.77 -11.90
C LEU A 297 -12.99 -8.29 -12.09
N LEU A 298 -14.01 -9.04 -11.64
CA LEU A 298 -14.03 -10.50 -11.80
C LEU A 298 -14.07 -10.91 -13.28
N THR A 299 -14.81 -10.18 -14.10
CA THR A 299 -14.84 -10.38 -15.56
C THR A 299 -13.47 -10.10 -16.18
N ARG A 300 -12.81 -9.01 -15.82
CA ARG A 300 -11.47 -8.71 -16.32
C ARG A 300 -10.42 -9.77 -15.93
N ILE A 301 -10.57 -10.40 -14.74
CA ILE A 301 -9.73 -11.55 -14.36
C ILE A 301 -9.99 -12.75 -15.29
N ASN A 302 -11.27 -13.08 -15.58
CA ASN A 302 -11.60 -14.13 -16.55
C ASN A 302 -11.03 -13.82 -17.94
N ASP A 303 -11.14 -12.58 -18.40
CA ASP A 303 -10.60 -12.14 -19.68
C ASP A 303 -9.08 -12.26 -19.76
N TYR A 304 -8.38 -11.93 -18.66
CA TYR A 304 -6.95 -12.15 -18.56
C TYR A 304 -6.59 -13.63 -18.72
N ILE A 305 -7.32 -14.53 -18.04
CA ILE A 305 -7.12 -15.98 -18.17
C ILE A 305 -7.45 -16.47 -19.58
N ALA A 306 -8.56 -16.01 -20.15
CA ALA A 306 -8.99 -16.39 -21.50
C ALA A 306 -7.96 -15.98 -22.58
N ARG A 307 -7.23 -14.89 -22.36
CA ARG A 307 -6.12 -14.44 -23.23
C ARG A 307 -4.80 -15.20 -23.01
N GLY A 308 -4.80 -16.24 -22.15
CA GLY A 308 -3.63 -17.10 -21.90
C GLY A 308 -2.83 -16.73 -20.66
N GLY A 309 -3.26 -15.76 -19.87
CA GLY A 309 -2.69 -15.44 -18.57
C GLY A 309 -2.90 -16.57 -17.57
N ARG A 310 -1.99 -16.74 -16.63
CA ARG A 310 -2.11 -17.72 -15.54
C ARG A 310 -2.49 -17.01 -14.24
N ALA A 311 -3.60 -17.42 -13.60
CA ALA A 311 -4.03 -16.85 -12.35
C ALA A 311 -3.94 -17.86 -11.21
N LEU A 312 -3.36 -17.42 -10.07
CA LEU A 312 -3.46 -18.13 -8.80
C LEU A 312 -4.51 -17.42 -7.95
N ILE A 313 -5.69 -18.02 -7.81
CA ILE A 313 -6.82 -17.43 -7.13
C ILE A 313 -6.94 -18.05 -5.73
N GLY A 314 -6.83 -17.17 -4.72
CA GLY A 314 -6.81 -17.57 -3.32
C GLY A 314 -8.19 -17.61 -2.67
N PHE A 315 -8.16 -17.70 -1.36
CA PHE A 315 -9.27 -17.97 -0.46
C PHE A 315 -10.49 -17.07 -0.71
N LYS A 316 -11.64 -17.71 -0.95
CA LYS A 316 -12.97 -17.06 -1.10
C LYS A 316 -13.01 -15.87 -2.08
N SER A 317 -12.16 -15.84 -3.09
CA SER A 317 -12.24 -14.79 -4.12
C SER A 317 -13.57 -14.85 -4.87
N GLY A 318 -14.18 -13.67 -5.09
CA GLY A 318 -15.49 -13.55 -5.75
C GLY A 318 -16.69 -13.98 -4.89
N PHE A 319 -16.53 -14.13 -3.56
CA PHE A 319 -17.59 -14.61 -2.67
C PHE A 319 -18.73 -13.60 -2.51
N SER A 320 -18.42 -12.32 -2.38
CA SER A 320 -19.42 -11.25 -2.28
C SER A 320 -19.24 -10.18 -3.34
N ASP A 321 -20.25 -9.35 -3.52
CA ASP A 321 -20.15 -8.10 -4.27
C ASP A 321 -19.43 -7.01 -3.44
N GLU A 322 -19.27 -5.83 -4.00
CA GLU A 322 -18.60 -4.67 -3.38
C GLU A 322 -19.35 -4.11 -2.16
N ASN A 323 -20.62 -4.49 -1.96
CA ASN A 323 -21.44 -4.17 -0.80
C ASN A 323 -21.46 -5.30 0.25
N VAL A 324 -20.55 -6.27 0.11
CA VAL A 324 -20.43 -7.45 1.00
C VAL A 324 -21.68 -8.34 0.99
N LYS A 325 -22.53 -8.22 -0.03
CA LYS A 325 -23.65 -9.13 -0.23
C LYS A 325 -23.13 -10.41 -0.87
N VAL A 326 -23.33 -11.52 -0.19
CA VAL A 326 -22.92 -12.84 -0.70
C VAL A 326 -23.69 -13.16 -1.98
N ARG A 327 -22.94 -13.56 -3.02
CA ARG A 327 -23.51 -13.92 -4.32
C ARG A 327 -24.38 -15.18 -4.20
N SER A 328 -25.54 -15.16 -4.82
CA SER A 328 -26.45 -16.32 -4.87
C SER A 328 -26.05 -17.37 -5.91
N SER A 329 -25.11 -17.05 -6.80
CA SER A 329 -24.55 -17.99 -7.77
C SER A 329 -23.63 -19.01 -7.10
N ALA A 330 -23.46 -20.18 -7.74
CA ALA A 330 -22.51 -21.20 -7.26
C ALA A 330 -21.08 -20.63 -7.23
N GLN A 331 -20.39 -20.82 -6.12
CA GLN A 331 -19.03 -20.30 -5.92
C GLN A 331 -18.02 -20.99 -6.85
N PRO A 332 -16.99 -20.27 -7.31
CA PRO A 332 -16.60 -18.90 -7.00
C PRO A 332 -17.30 -17.79 -7.81
N GLY A 333 -18.59 -17.90 -8.05
CA GLY A 333 -19.37 -16.85 -8.71
C GLY A 333 -18.95 -16.64 -10.17
N VAL A 334 -18.68 -15.40 -10.56
CA VAL A 334 -18.25 -15.03 -11.92
C VAL A 334 -16.95 -15.74 -12.33
N LEU A 335 -16.02 -15.96 -11.38
CA LEU A 335 -14.73 -16.61 -11.65
C LEU A 335 -14.87 -18.10 -12.05
N ARG A 336 -16.02 -18.71 -11.84
CA ARG A 336 -16.30 -20.09 -12.25
C ARG A 336 -16.15 -20.34 -13.75
N GLN A 337 -16.16 -19.30 -14.55
CA GLN A 337 -15.97 -19.40 -16.01
C GLN A 337 -14.54 -19.84 -16.37
N SER A 338 -13.56 -19.58 -15.47
CA SER A 338 -12.14 -19.83 -15.70
C SER A 338 -11.51 -20.81 -14.69
N CYS A 339 -12.29 -21.36 -13.75
CA CYS A 339 -11.81 -22.28 -12.69
C CYS A 339 -12.32 -23.70 -12.89
#